data_adc13f31bbe7d756033d94f73800f063
#
_entry.id   adc13f31bbe7d756033d94f73800f063
#
_cell.length_a   1.000
_cell.length_b   1.000
_cell.length_c   1.000
_cell.angle_alpha   90.00
_cell.angle_beta   90.00
_cell.angle_gamma   90.00
#
_symmetry.space_group_name_H-M   'P 1'
#
loop_
_entity.id
_entity.type
_entity.pdbx_description
1 polymer ?
#
loop_
_entity_poly.entity_id
_entity_poly.type
_entity_poly.pdbx_seq_one_letter_code
_entity_poly.pdbx_strand_id
1 'polypeptide(L)'
;MIPKTRKKTKKLKHILLILSFLLLPSVSIPKDVPAPGPGPKKITMVANTSPIKTSTKQDSLKDKLINEIDNYIDKIAPESRLRGKTIVKGCLKHNIEPAFVLAQSQIECHFGTTGTAKKSNSAWNVGAYDGKSISWMTKRGHTYRHPDDSLEPYLSLLEDKYLADGKTIHHLMRNYVSTEGHRYASSRDYESNLRRTYEDIKNNTKINTLYNKIKKEA
;
A
#
# COMPACT_ATOMS: atom_id res chain seq x y z
N MET A 1 34.08 -42.63 -25.72
CA MET A 1 34.20 -42.56 -24.25
C MET A 1 34.01 -41.13 -23.80
N ILE A 2 32.88 -40.82 -23.13
CA ILE A 2 32.54 -39.44 -22.64
C ILE A 2 32.57 -39.52 -21.11
N PRO A 3 33.31 -38.67 -20.41
CA PRO A 3 33.38 -38.71 -18.95
C PRO A 3 32.11 -38.09 -18.31
N LYS A 4 31.48 -38.82 -17.38
CA LYS A 4 30.36 -38.42 -16.56
C LYS A 4 30.84 -37.42 -15.48
N THR A 5 30.43 -36.16 -15.55
CA THR A 5 30.65 -35.18 -14.49
C THR A 5 29.62 -35.35 -13.38
N ARG A 6 30.11 -35.63 -12.18
CA ARG A 6 29.37 -35.80 -10.92
C ARG A 6 28.96 -34.42 -10.40
N LYS A 7 27.64 -34.10 -10.36
CA LYS A 7 27.08 -32.91 -9.67
C LYS A 7 27.14 -33.12 -8.15
N LYS A 8 27.91 -32.26 -7.46
CA LYS A 8 27.93 -32.18 -6.00
C LYS A 8 26.69 -31.36 -5.52
N THR A 9 25.78 -32.01 -4.81
CA THR A 9 24.67 -31.39 -4.11
C THR A 9 25.17 -30.73 -2.83
N LYS A 10 25.10 -29.42 -2.74
CA LYS A 10 25.35 -28.68 -1.49
C LYS A 10 24.10 -28.77 -0.60
N LYS A 11 24.24 -29.42 0.56
CA LYS A 11 23.22 -29.45 1.63
C LYS A 11 23.13 -28.07 2.27
N LEU A 12 21.99 -27.43 2.14
CA LEU A 12 21.67 -26.17 2.82
C LEU A 12 21.29 -26.50 4.28
N LYS A 13 22.05 -25.98 5.23
CA LYS A 13 21.79 -26.12 6.68
C LYS A 13 20.64 -25.20 7.07
N HIS A 14 19.57 -25.78 7.61
CA HIS A 14 18.46 -25.06 8.22
C HIS A 14 18.92 -24.44 9.53
N ILE A 15 18.89 -23.12 9.62
CA ILE A 15 19.05 -22.39 10.89
C ILE A 15 17.65 -22.29 11.49
N LEU A 16 17.47 -23.00 12.60
CA LEU A 16 16.27 -23.00 13.43
C LEU A 16 16.30 -21.76 14.34
N LEU A 17 15.47 -20.76 14.06
CA LEU A 17 15.34 -19.59 14.93
C LEU A 17 14.26 -19.89 15.97
N ILE A 18 14.66 -20.06 17.22
CA ILE A 18 13.80 -20.31 18.39
C ILE A 18 13.15 -18.97 18.78
N LEU A 19 11.81 -18.93 18.68
CA LEU A 19 11.00 -17.79 19.10
C LEU A 19 10.73 -17.91 20.61
N SER A 20 11.34 -17.05 21.42
CA SER A 20 11.09 -16.94 22.86
C SER A 20 9.75 -16.25 23.12
N PHE A 21 8.79 -16.97 23.65
CA PHE A 21 7.53 -16.45 24.18
C PHE A 21 7.80 -15.72 25.50
N LEU A 22 7.61 -14.40 25.53
CA LEU A 22 7.55 -13.59 26.74
C LEU A 22 6.11 -13.60 27.27
N LEU A 23 5.93 -14.24 28.41
CA LEU A 23 4.71 -14.20 29.23
C LEU A 23 4.52 -12.77 29.77
N LEU A 24 3.39 -12.15 29.48
CA LEU A 24 2.93 -10.94 30.14
C LEU A 24 2.07 -11.29 31.35
N PRO A 25 2.24 -10.62 32.51
CA PRO A 25 1.46 -10.88 33.71
C PRO A 25 0.05 -10.26 33.62
N SER A 26 -0.91 -11.01 34.10
CA SER A 26 -2.31 -10.61 34.26
C SER A 26 -2.46 -9.46 35.26
N VAL A 27 -3.04 -8.34 34.83
CA VAL A 27 -3.44 -7.26 35.74
C VAL A 27 -4.84 -7.51 36.22
N SER A 28 -4.99 -7.70 37.56
CA SER A 28 -6.26 -7.83 38.28
C SER A 28 -6.93 -6.47 38.43
N ILE A 29 -8.21 -6.38 38.07
CA ILE A 29 -9.04 -5.18 38.23
C ILE A 29 -9.68 -5.24 39.66
N PRO A 30 -9.55 -4.17 40.47
CA PRO A 30 -10.30 -4.10 41.74
C PRO A 30 -11.76 -3.72 41.46
N LYS A 31 -12.68 -4.48 42.07
CA LYS A 31 -14.09 -4.12 42.23
C LYS A 31 -14.23 -3.25 43.47
N ASP A 32 -14.54 -1.98 43.33
CA ASP A 32 -15.19 -1.22 44.39
C ASP A 32 -16.20 -0.25 43.77
N VAL A 33 -17.47 -0.51 44.04
CA VAL A 33 -18.64 0.32 43.73
C VAL A 33 -19.05 1.04 44.98
N PRO A 34 -19.09 2.37 45.02
CA PRO A 34 -19.86 3.10 46.03
C PRO A 34 -21.23 3.53 45.50
N ALA A 35 -22.19 3.46 46.41
CA ALA A 35 -23.61 3.69 46.25
C ALA A 35 -24.00 5.17 45.96
N PRO A 36 -25.24 5.44 45.48
CA PRO A 36 -25.66 6.74 44.94
C PRO A 36 -26.12 7.70 46.01
N GLY A 37 -25.71 8.95 45.89
CA GLY A 37 -26.25 10.09 46.66
C GLY A 37 -27.15 10.98 45.77
N PRO A 38 -28.21 11.58 46.35
CA PRO A 38 -29.22 12.31 45.58
C PRO A 38 -28.95 13.82 45.51
N GLY A 39 -29.34 14.43 44.41
CA GLY A 39 -29.51 15.89 44.33
C GLY A 39 -29.64 16.42 42.93
N PRO A 40 -30.75 17.07 42.55
CA PRO A 40 -30.89 17.62 41.19
C PRO A 40 -30.13 18.94 41.07
N LYS A 41 -29.06 18.96 40.30
CA LYS A 41 -28.39 20.22 39.88
C LYS A 41 -28.92 20.66 38.54
N LYS A 42 -29.33 21.97 38.52
CA LYS A 42 -29.72 22.73 37.34
C LYS A 42 -28.88 22.43 36.12
N ILE A 43 -29.54 21.98 35.07
CA ILE A 43 -28.92 21.83 33.75
C ILE A 43 -28.80 23.25 33.15
N THR A 44 -27.63 23.82 33.26
CA THR A 44 -27.23 24.93 32.39
C THR A 44 -26.92 24.34 31.04
N MET A 45 -27.77 24.63 30.04
CA MET A 45 -27.47 24.28 28.65
C MET A 45 -26.27 25.11 28.23
N VAL A 46 -25.09 24.49 28.29
CA VAL A 46 -23.91 24.95 27.56
C VAL A 46 -24.11 24.52 26.12
N ALA A 47 -24.37 25.51 25.25
CA ALA A 47 -24.38 25.27 23.82
C ALA A 47 -23.01 24.74 23.41
N ASN A 48 -22.94 23.43 23.19
CA ASN A 48 -21.78 22.79 22.57
C ASN A 48 -21.69 23.25 21.11
N THR A 49 -21.16 24.42 20.88
CA THR A 49 -20.64 24.80 19.57
C THR A 49 -19.37 23.97 19.35
N SER A 50 -19.52 22.83 18.68
CA SER A 50 -18.38 22.10 18.15
C SER A 50 -17.53 23.05 17.34
N PRO A 51 -16.21 23.16 17.57
CA PRO A 51 -15.37 24.06 16.79
C PRO A 51 -15.47 23.67 15.33
N ILE A 52 -15.94 24.58 14.48
CA ILE A 52 -15.85 24.43 13.02
C ILE A 52 -14.36 24.28 12.72
N LYS A 53 -13.92 23.07 12.36
CA LYS A 53 -12.55 22.84 11.90
C LYS A 53 -12.35 23.70 10.66
N THR A 54 -11.66 24.82 10.80
CA THR A 54 -11.20 25.61 9.66
C THR A 54 -10.24 24.74 8.87
N SER A 55 -10.68 24.24 7.70
CA SER A 55 -9.84 23.46 6.80
C SER A 55 -8.65 24.30 6.40
N THR A 56 -7.44 23.78 6.60
CA THR A 56 -6.24 24.46 6.15
C THR A 56 -6.15 24.43 4.63
N LYS A 57 -5.38 25.33 4.02
CA LYS A 57 -5.12 25.32 2.56
C LYS A 57 -4.57 23.96 2.11
N GLN A 58 -3.74 23.32 2.95
CA GLN A 58 -3.18 22.02 2.69
C GLN A 58 -4.25 20.92 2.70
N ASP A 59 -5.24 20.97 3.60
CA ASP A 59 -6.35 20.01 3.63
C ASP A 59 -7.19 20.12 2.36
N SER A 60 -7.46 21.35 1.89
CA SER A 60 -8.15 21.59 0.61
C SER A 60 -7.38 21.02 -0.60
N LEU A 61 -6.04 21.07 -0.60
CA LEU A 61 -5.23 20.44 -1.67
C LEU A 61 -5.27 18.92 -1.60
N LYS A 62 -5.24 18.35 -0.40
CA LYS A 62 -5.39 16.88 -0.21
C LYS A 62 -6.75 16.40 -0.70
N ASP A 63 -7.82 17.09 -0.37
CA ASP A 63 -9.17 16.74 -0.83
C ASP A 63 -9.28 16.80 -2.36
N LYS A 64 -8.68 17.82 -3.00
CA LYS A 64 -8.61 17.90 -4.46
C LYS A 64 -7.83 16.73 -5.07
N LEU A 65 -6.71 16.34 -4.46
CA LEU A 65 -5.92 15.21 -4.93
C LEU A 65 -6.68 13.89 -4.75
N ILE A 66 -7.39 13.70 -3.64
CA ILE A 66 -8.24 12.53 -3.40
C ILE A 66 -9.29 12.42 -4.50
N ASN A 67 -10.04 13.50 -4.75
CA ASN A 67 -11.09 13.53 -5.76
C ASN A 67 -10.54 13.26 -7.19
N GLU A 68 -9.36 13.80 -7.51
CA GLU A 68 -8.73 13.57 -8.81
C GLU A 68 -8.34 12.12 -9.01
N ILE A 69 -7.85 11.46 -7.95
CA ILE A 69 -7.51 10.03 -7.96
C ILE A 69 -8.77 9.17 -8.07
N ASP A 70 -9.80 9.45 -7.26
CA ASP A 70 -11.07 8.71 -7.31
C ASP A 70 -11.70 8.81 -8.69
N ASN A 71 -11.80 10.02 -9.27
CA ASN A 71 -12.30 10.25 -10.62
C ASN A 71 -11.49 9.49 -11.69
N TYR A 72 -10.16 9.42 -11.55
CA TYR A 72 -9.31 8.69 -12.47
C TYR A 72 -9.59 7.18 -12.39
N ILE A 73 -9.66 6.62 -11.18
CA ILE A 73 -9.95 5.20 -10.98
C ILE A 73 -11.35 4.85 -11.49
N ASP A 74 -12.36 5.64 -11.16
CA ASP A 74 -13.74 5.41 -11.58
C ASP A 74 -13.89 5.45 -13.12
N LYS A 75 -13.17 6.35 -13.79
CA LYS A 75 -13.14 6.43 -15.25
C LYS A 75 -12.53 5.18 -15.90
N ILE A 76 -11.47 4.62 -15.33
CA ILE A 76 -10.72 3.51 -15.92
C ILE A 76 -11.29 2.16 -15.47
N ALA A 77 -11.68 2.03 -14.21
CA ALA A 77 -12.10 0.80 -13.58
C ALA A 77 -13.26 1.05 -12.60
N PRO A 78 -14.49 1.31 -13.08
CA PRO A 78 -15.64 1.69 -12.24
C PRO A 78 -16.03 0.62 -11.21
N GLU A 79 -15.59 -0.63 -11.37
CA GLU A 79 -15.78 -1.70 -10.39
C GLU A 79 -14.68 -1.72 -9.29
N SER A 80 -13.69 -0.86 -9.37
CA SER A 80 -12.62 -0.79 -8.37
C SER A 80 -13.17 -0.34 -7.03
N ARG A 81 -12.62 -0.92 -5.96
CA ARG A 81 -12.91 -0.54 -4.58
C ARG A 81 -11.76 0.23 -3.93
N LEU A 82 -10.73 0.57 -4.69
CA LEU A 82 -9.65 1.42 -4.20
C LEU A 82 -10.16 2.83 -3.92
N ARG A 83 -9.60 3.48 -2.89
CA ARG A 83 -9.99 4.82 -2.47
C ARG A 83 -8.81 5.78 -2.57
N GLY A 84 -9.01 6.92 -3.23
CA GLY A 84 -8.02 7.97 -3.36
C GLY A 84 -7.46 8.45 -2.02
N LYS A 85 -8.31 8.53 -0.98
CA LYS A 85 -7.88 8.88 0.38
C LYS A 85 -6.77 7.96 0.92
N THR A 86 -6.90 6.65 0.72
CA THR A 86 -5.89 5.68 1.16
C THR A 86 -4.60 5.85 0.36
N ILE A 87 -4.72 6.01 -0.96
CA ILE A 87 -3.58 6.22 -1.87
C ILE A 87 -2.83 7.50 -1.51
N VAL A 88 -3.53 8.63 -1.34
CA VAL A 88 -2.91 9.91 -0.96
C VAL A 88 -2.16 9.79 0.36
N LYS A 89 -2.79 9.19 1.38
CA LYS A 89 -2.17 8.99 2.69
C LYS A 89 -0.89 8.15 2.59
N GLY A 90 -0.93 7.02 1.89
CA GLY A 90 0.23 6.15 1.70
C GLY A 90 1.35 6.85 0.91
N CYS A 91 1.01 7.47 -0.21
CA CYS A 91 1.98 8.17 -1.06
C CYS A 91 2.71 9.32 -0.33
N LEU A 92 1.99 10.08 0.49
CA LEU A 92 2.60 11.14 1.30
C LEU A 92 3.50 10.57 2.41
N LYS A 93 3.09 9.48 3.07
CA LYS A 93 3.86 8.80 4.11
C LYS A 93 5.19 8.26 3.57
N HIS A 94 5.17 7.57 2.44
CA HIS A 94 6.33 6.91 1.83
C HIS A 94 7.07 7.78 0.82
N ASN A 95 6.63 9.03 0.62
CA ASN A 95 7.22 9.95 -0.34
C ASN A 95 7.30 9.40 -1.78
N ILE A 96 6.28 8.66 -2.20
CA ILE A 96 6.17 8.06 -3.53
C ILE A 96 5.08 8.77 -4.33
N GLU A 97 5.34 9.06 -5.60
CA GLU A 97 4.38 9.77 -6.47
C GLU A 97 3.13 8.94 -6.74
N PRO A 98 1.91 9.50 -6.51
CA PRO A 98 0.65 8.76 -6.74
C PRO A 98 0.49 8.28 -8.18
N ALA A 99 0.95 9.03 -9.18
CA ALA A 99 0.86 8.58 -10.57
C ALA A 99 1.62 7.27 -10.84
N PHE A 100 2.77 7.06 -10.17
CA PHE A 100 3.50 5.79 -10.26
C PHE A 100 2.73 4.64 -9.62
N VAL A 101 2.18 4.87 -8.43
CA VAL A 101 1.38 3.88 -7.68
C VAL A 101 0.14 3.47 -8.48
N LEU A 102 -0.55 4.44 -9.08
CA LEU A 102 -1.71 4.21 -9.94
C LEU A 102 -1.34 3.47 -11.23
N ALA A 103 -0.27 3.89 -11.90
CA ALA A 103 0.20 3.25 -13.13
C ALA A 103 0.51 1.77 -12.89
N GLN A 104 1.15 1.45 -11.77
CA GLN A 104 1.46 0.07 -11.43
C GLN A 104 0.20 -0.75 -11.14
N SER A 105 -0.73 -0.25 -10.31
CA SER A 105 -2.00 -0.94 -10.07
C SER A 105 -2.81 -1.17 -11.35
N GLN A 106 -2.79 -0.19 -12.26
CA GLN A 106 -3.49 -0.30 -13.54
C GLN A 106 -2.92 -1.42 -14.42
N ILE A 107 -1.60 -1.49 -14.59
CA ILE A 107 -0.98 -2.52 -15.45
C ILE A 107 -0.97 -3.91 -14.82
N GLU A 108 -0.90 -4.00 -13.48
CA GLU A 108 -0.89 -5.27 -12.75
C GLU A 108 -2.26 -5.97 -12.81
N CYS A 109 -3.32 -5.24 -12.55
CA CYS A 109 -4.61 -5.87 -12.31
C CYS A 109 -5.81 -4.95 -12.51
N HIS A 110 -5.64 -3.88 -13.28
CA HIS A 110 -6.73 -2.93 -13.56
C HIS A 110 -7.43 -2.47 -12.27
N PHE A 111 -6.62 -1.92 -11.34
CA PHE A 111 -7.06 -1.45 -10.02
C PHE A 111 -7.76 -2.51 -9.15
N GLY A 112 -7.26 -3.74 -9.19
CA GLY A 112 -7.78 -4.85 -8.37
C GLY A 112 -9.04 -5.51 -8.94
N THR A 113 -9.46 -5.18 -10.17
CA THR A 113 -10.70 -5.71 -10.76
C THR A 113 -10.49 -6.97 -11.59
N THR A 114 -9.26 -7.32 -11.95
CA THR A 114 -8.95 -8.45 -12.83
C THR A 114 -8.00 -9.48 -12.20
N GLY A 115 -7.96 -10.66 -12.80
CA GLY A 115 -7.02 -11.71 -12.47
C GLY A 115 -7.06 -12.20 -11.02
N THR A 116 -5.89 -12.54 -10.51
CA THR A 116 -5.69 -12.99 -9.12
C THR A 116 -6.03 -11.89 -8.11
N ALA A 117 -5.79 -10.64 -8.46
CA ALA A 117 -6.03 -9.48 -7.61
C ALA A 117 -7.52 -9.33 -7.22
N LYS A 118 -8.46 -9.62 -8.14
CA LYS A 118 -9.90 -9.61 -7.84
C LYS A 118 -10.29 -10.57 -6.71
N LYS A 119 -9.55 -11.68 -6.56
CA LYS A 119 -9.81 -12.73 -5.55
C LYS A 119 -9.02 -12.51 -4.26
N SER A 120 -7.83 -11.95 -4.37
CA SER A 120 -6.92 -11.71 -3.22
C SER A 120 -7.08 -10.34 -2.60
N ASN A 121 -7.75 -9.41 -3.26
CA ASN A 121 -7.74 -7.98 -2.95
C ASN A 121 -6.31 -7.39 -2.91
N SER A 122 -5.37 -7.93 -3.71
CA SER A 122 -4.00 -7.42 -3.82
C SER A 122 -3.87 -6.53 -5.05
N ALA A 123 -4.25 -5.26 -4.94
CA ALA A 123 -4.34 -4.34 -6.07
C ALA A 123 -2.99 -3.99 -6.73
N TRP A 124 -1.88 -4.43 -6.15
CA TRP A 124 -0.51 -4.32 -6.70
C TRP A 124 0.15 -5.69 -6.85
N ASN A 125 -0.64 -6.77 -6.85
CA ASN A 125 -0.16 -8.16 -6.97
C ASN A 125 0.96 -8.55 -5.98
N VAL A 126 1.04 -7.91 -4.81
CA VAL A 126 2.03 -8.23 -3.80
C VAL A 126 1.88 -9.70 -3.39
N GLY A 127 2.98 -10.47 -3.53
CA GLY A 127 3.00 -11.89 -3.24
C GLY A 127 2.28 -12.78 -4.26
N ALA A 128 1.84 -12.24 -5.38
CA ALA A 128 1.33 -13.01 -6.51
C ALA A 128 2.51 -13.49 -7.35
N TYR A 129 2.78 -14.79 -7.29
CA TYR A 129 3.85 -15.42 -8.09
C TYR A 129 3.24 -16.37 -9.12
N ASP A 130 3.88 -16.48 -10.28
CA ASP A 130 3.47 -17.37 -11.36
C ASP A 130 3.26 -18.81 -10.86
N GLY A 131 2.13 -19.40 -11.22
CA GLY A 131 1.78 -20.76 -10.82
C GLY A 131 1.37 -20.95 -9.36
N LYS A 132 1.26 -19.88 -8.55
CA LYS A 132 0.78 -19.99 -7.17
C LYS A 132 -0.73 -19.74 -7.06
N SER A 133 -1.40 -20.56 -6.22
CA SER A 133 -2.84 -20.46 -5.98
C SER A 133 -3.18 -19.36 -4.96
N ILE A 134 -4.46 -18.95 -4.92
CA ILE A 134 -4.99 -18.06 -3.87
C ILE A 134 -4.78 -18.67 -2.47
N SER A 135 -4.98 -19.97 -2.31
CA SER A 135 -4.74 -20.65 -1.03
C SER A 135 -3.28 -20.51 -0.57
N TRP A 136 -2.31 -20.58 -1.50
CA TRP A 136 -0.91 -20.34 -1.19
C TRP A 136 -0.66 -18.88 -0.75
N MET A 137 -1.27 -17.91 -1.44
CA MET A 137 -1.19 -16.49 -1.07
C MET A 137 -1.79 -16.22 0.31
N THR A 138 -2.97 -16.78 0.62
CA THR A 138 -3.63 -16.64 1.91
C THR A 138 -2.76 -17.17 3.06
N LYS A 139 -2.15 -18.35 2.89
CA LYS A 139 -1.25 -18.93 3.90
C LYS A 139 -0.02 -18.06 4.18
N ARG A 140 0.32 -17.13 3.29
CA ARG A 140 1.46 -16.22 3.41
C ARG A 140 1.07 -14.77 3.70
N GLY A 141 -0.21 -14.52 3.99
CA GLY A 141 -0.70 -13.17 4.33
C GLY A 141 -0.80 -12.22 3.13
N HIS A 142 -0.86 -12.75 1.90
CA HIS A 142 -0.97 -11.93 0.67
C HIS A 142 -2.40 -11.84 0.14
N THR A 143 -3.40 -12.11 0.97
CA THR A 143 -4.81 -11.84 0.68
C THR A 143 -5.35 -10.84 1.70
N TYR A 144 -6.13 -9.89 1.24
CA TYR A 144 -6.55 -8.74 2.04
C TYR A 144 -8.08 -8.70 2.17
N ARG A 145 -8.59 -8.04 3.20
CA ARG A 145 -10.04 -7.84 3.41
C ARG A 145 -10.59 -6.80 2.44
N HIS A 146 -9.79 -5.79 2.14
CA HIS A 146 -10.10 -4.72 1.20
C HIS A 146 -8.88 -4.45 0.29
N PRO A 147 -9.05 -4.03 -0.98
CA PRO A 147 -7.92 -3.71 -1.84
C PRO A 147 -6.98 -2.63 -1.29
N ASP A 148 -7.52 -1.63 -0.58
CA ASP A 148 -6.73 -0.60 0.10
C ASP A 148 -5.70 -1.18 1.08
N ASP A 149 -6.02 -2.31 1.73
CA ASP A 149 -5.14 -2.93 2.73
C ASP A 149 -3.85 -3.48 2.09
N SER A 150 -3.83 -3.67 0.77
CA SER A 150 -2.64 -4.12 0.04
C SER A 150 -1.67 -2.99 -0.30
N LEU A 151 -2.06 -1.72 -0.08
CA LEU A 151 -1.21 -0.57 -0.41
C LEU A 151 0.02 -0.48 0.49
N GLU A 152 -0.15 -0.56 1.79
CA GLU A 152 0.97 -0.44 2.75
C GLU A 152 2.04 -1.52 2.52
N PRO A 153 1.70 -2.82 2.41
CA PRO A 153 2.67 -3.85 2.05
C PRO A 153 3.39 -3.59 0.71
N TYR A 154 2.67 -3.03 -0.28
CA TYR A 154 3.26 -2.67 -1.55
C TYR A 154 4.26 -1.51 -1.43
N LEU A 155 3.89 -0.42 -0.73
CA LEU A 155 4.76 0.75 -0.55
C LEU A 155 6.02 0.39 0.25
N SER A 156 5.87 -0.42 1.33
CA SER A 156 7.00 -0.93 2.09
C SER A 156 7.91 -1.80 1.23
N LEU A 157 7.34 -2.68 0.39
CA LEU A 157 8.13 -3.49 -0.55
C LEU A 157 8.94 -2.62 -1.52
N LEU A 158 8.32 -1.54 -2.05
CA LEU A 158 9.02 -0.60 -2.92
C LEU A 158 10.19 0.07 -2.19
N GLU A 159 9.94 0.60 -1.01
CA GLU A 159 10.93 1.32 -0.20
C GLU A 159 12.10 0.41 0.18
N ASP A 160 11.80 -0.77 0.73
CA ASP A 160 12.82 -1.68 1.27
C ASP A 160 13.65 -2.39 0.19
N LYS A 161 13.04 -2.70 -0.96
CA LYS A 161 13.65 -3.60 -1.95
C LYS A 161 14.00 -2.94 -3.29
N TYR A 162 13.31 -1.88 -3.66
CA TYR A 162 13.41 -1.32 -5.01
C TYR A 162 13.88 0.13 -5.05
N LEU A 163 13.56 0.94 -4.04
CA LEU A 163 13.97 2.34 -3.94
C LEU A 163 15.15 2.56 -2.97
N ALA A 164 15.59 1.51 -2.29
CA ALA A 164 16.81 1.56 -1.49
C ALA A 164 18.02 1.95 -2.35
N ASP A 165 19.13 2.33 -1.69
CA ASP A 165 20.39 2.74 -2.33
C ASP A 165 20.24 3.98 -3.24
N GLY A 166 19.31 4.90 -2.93
CA GLY A 166 19.11 6.14 -3.68
C GLY A 166 18.43 5.97 -5.05
N LYS A 167 17.87 4.80 -5.34
CA LYS A 167 17.04 4.61 -6.53
C LYS A 167 15.76 5.44 -6.45
N THR A 168 15.27 5.87 -7.59
CA THR A 168 14.03 6.62 -7.73
C THR A 168 13.03 5.84 -8.60
N ILE A 169 11.76 6.23 -8.60
CA ILE A 169 10.75 5.66 -9.50
C ILE A 169 11.18 5.75 -10.97
N HIS A 170 11.94 6.77 -11.35
CA HIS A 170 12.46 6.89 -12.72
C HIS A 170 13.51 5.83 -13.04
N HIS A 171 14.27 5.36 -12.05
CA HIS A 171 15.15 4.20 -12.24
C HIS A 171 14.31 2.93 -12.44
N LEU A 172 13.26 2.74 -11.64
CA LEU A 172 12.37 1.56 -11.76
C LEU A 172 11.68 1.51 -13.13
N MET A 173 11.23 2.63 -13.66
CA MET A 173 10.61 2.68 -14.99
C MET A 173 11.59 2.41 -16.16
N ARG A 174 12.89 2.27 -15.90
CA ARG A 174 13.90 1.84 -16.88
C ARG A 174 14.39 0.43 -16.63
N ASN A 175 14.54 0.08 -15.37
CA ASN A 175 15.05 -1.22 -14.93
C ASN A 175 14.49 -1.56 -13.55
N TYR A 176 13.39 -2.31 -13.50
CA TYR A 176 12.69 -2.62 -12.27
C TYR A 176 13.30 -3.84 -11.59
N VAL A 177 14.47 -3.64 -11.01
CA VAL A 177 15.27 -4.66 -10.33
C VAL A 177 15.48 -4.26 -8.88
N SER A 178 15.27 -5.21 -7.96
CA SER A 178 15.53 -5.05 -6.54
C SER A 178 17.01 -4.86 -6.24
N THR A 179 17.34 -4.50 -5.01
CA THR A 179 18.72 -4.45 -4.50
C THR A 179 19.42 -5.82 -4.56
N GLU A 180 18.64 -6.90 -4.51
CA GLU A 180 19.12 -8.28 -4.61
C GLU A 180 19.25 -8.78 -6.06
N GLY A 181 18.99 -7.93 -7.05
CA GLY A 181 19.08 -8.27 -8.48
C GLY A 181 17.87 -9.01 -9.05
N HIS A 182 16.75 -9.10 -8.32
CA HIS A 182 15.53 -9.74 -8.80
C HIS A 182 14.65 -8.75 -9.56
N ARG A 183 14.24 -9.11 -10.77
CA ARG A 183 13.26 -8.32 -11.53
C ARG A 183 11.89 -8.37 -10.86
N TYR A 184 11.18 -7.24 -10.88
CA TYR A 184 9.81 -7.15 -10.36
C TYR A 184 8.84 -8.00 -11.17
N ALA A 185 8.92 -7.96 -12.50
CA ALA A 185 8.07 -8.71 -13.41
C ALA A 185 8.88 -9.52 -14.43
N SER A 186 8.33 -10.65 -14.87
CA SER A 186 8.93 -11.52 -15.89
C SER A 186 8.80 -10.98 -17.31
N SER A 187 7.76 -10.15 -17.58
CA SER A 187 7.55 -9.55 -18.89
C SER A 187 8.67 -8.58 -19.27
N ARG A 188 9.16 -8.68 -20.52
CA ARG A 188 10.19 -7.78 -21.05
C ARG A 188 9.70 -6.36 -21.28
N ASP A 189 8.40 -6.19 -21.53
CA ASP A 189 7.77 -4.89 -21.84
C ASP A 189 7.19 -4.21 -20.59
N TYR A 190 7.44 -4.77 -19.39
CA TYR A 190 6.86 -4.27 -18.15
C TYR A 190 7.21 -2.81 -17.90
N GLU A 191 8.50 -2.49 -17.90
CA GLU A 191 9.00 -1.14 -17.63
C GLU A 191 8.52 -0.11 -18.69
N SER A 192 8.43 -0.51 -19.95
CA SER A 192 7.92 0.38 -21.01
C SER A 192 6.42 0.65 -20.86
N ASN A 193 5.62 -0.37 -20.50
CA ASN A 193 4.21 -0.23 -20.21
C ASN A 193 3.97 0.63 -18.97
N LEU A 194 4.73 0.40 -17.90
CA LEU A 194 4.65 1.18 -16.66
C LEU A 194 4.95 2.66 -16.94
N ARG A 195 6.04 2.95 -17.64
CA ARG A 195 6.41 4.32 -18.01
C ARG A 195 5.34 4.99 -18.85
N ARG A 196 4.82 4.32 -19.89
CA ARG A 196 3.77 4.87 -20.74
C ARG A 196 2.52 5.23 -19.92
N THR A 197 2.06 4.33 -19.05
CA THR A 197 0.90 4.56 -18.19
C THR A 197 1.16 5.68 -17.19
N TYR A 198 2.35 5.72 -16.59
CA TYR A 198 2.75 6.81 -15.69
C TYR A 198 2.72 8.18 -16.40
N GLU A 199 3.32 8.28 -17.59
CA GLU A 199 3.34 9.55 -18.35
C GLU A 199 1.93 9.94 -18.82
N ASP A 200 1.08 8.98 -19.17
CA ASP A 200 -0.33 9.23 -19.49
C ASP A 200 -1.08 9.84 -18.31
N ILE A 201 -0.96 9.26 -17.12
CA ILE A 201 -1.57 9.80 -15.89
C ILE A 201 -1.03 11.21 -15.61
N LYS A 202 0.27 11.39 -15.65
CA LYS A 202 0.94 12.66 -15.36
C LYS A 202 0.51 13.79 -16.30
N ASN A 203 0.36 13.49 -17.59
CA ASN A 203 0.06 14.49 -18.62
C ASN A 203 -1.44 14.78 -18.73
N ASN A 204 -2.31 13.81 -18.43
CA ASN A 204 -3.75 13.94 -18.62
C ASN A 204 -4.53 14.15 -17.32
N THR A 205 -3.86 14.26 -16.17
CA THR A 205 -4.48 14.53 -14.86
C THR A 205 -3.73 15.61 -14.09
N LYS A 206 -4.33 16.11 -13.01
CA LYS A 206 -3.68 17.06 -12.07
C LYS A 206 -3.00 16.35 -10.88
N ILE A 207 -2.96 15.02 -10.86
CA ILE A 207 -2.52 14.22 -9.72
C ILE A 207 -1.12 14.63 -9.26
N ASN A 208 -0.11 14.56 -10.13
CA ASN A 208 1.27 14.90 -9.75
C ASN A 208 1.45 16.39 -9.44
N THR A 209 0.72 17.27 -10.12
CA THR A 209 0.75 18.71 -9.84
C THR A 209 0.23 19.02 -8.43
N LEU A 210 -0.89 18.41 -8.03
CA LEU A 210 -1.47 18.57 -6.69
C LEU A 210 -0.56 17.95 -5.62
N TYR A 211 -0.04 16.74 -5.84
CA TYR A 211 0.90 16.10 -4.94
C TYR A 211 2.14 16.96 -4.67
N ASN A 212 2.76 17.49 -5.72
CA ASN A 212 3.94 18.35 -5.59
C ASN A 212 3.65 19.68 -4.88
N LYS A 213 2.43 20.25 -5.03
CA LYS A 213 2.00 21.42 -4.25
C LYS A 213 1.89 21.10 -2.77
N ILE A 214 1.26 19.97 -2.42
CA ILE A 214 1.14 19.52 -1.03
C ILE A 214 2.51 19.36 -0.38
N LYS A 215 3.46 18.75 -1.09
CA LYS A 215 4.84 18.56 -0.59
C LYS A 215 5.63 19.86 -0.40
N LYS A 216 5.35 20.88 -1.18
CA LYS A 216 6.01 22.19 -1.02
C LYS A 216 5.45 23.01 0.13
N GLU A 217 4.21 22.71 0.56
CA GLU A 217 3.52 23.41 1.66
C GLU A 217 3.64 22.63 3.00
N ALA A 218 4.30 21.44 3.02
CA ALA A 218 4.57 20.64 4.22
C ALA A 218 5.94 20.97 4.82
#